data_d981c2c0cb25e1da5314dc70efc34cf9
#
_entry.id   d981c2c0cb25e1da5314dc70efc34cf9
#
_cell.length_a   1.000
_cell.length_b   1.000
_cell.length_c   1.000
_cell.angle_alpha   90.00
_cell.angle_beta   90.00
_cell.angle_gamma   90.00
#
_symmetry.space_group_name_H-M   'P 1'
#
loop_
_entity.id
_entity.type
_entity.pdbx_description
1 polymer ?
#
loop_
_entity_poly.entity_id
_entity_poly.type
_entity_poly.pdbx_seq_one_letter_code
_entity_poly.pdbx_strand_id
1 'polypeptide(L)'
;MMEVNKIVEECYSRLPYEWKSCPWGLTDHGRKVLQTETELDGYLAAYGEMHIVKCRVALQNFPCRNANDEIRSHNFEIFDWGCGQGIATLTLLEFLRERNLLGRLNAITLIEPSNMALERATKWVAQNAGPGVKVKAVEKLIPADIEGHMDEVDCSSAVSINLFSNILDIRSISLQWLAHKTASLANVNYMICIGPKFSKNTRIQDFCGYFNPSSYFSCIDSYCYGYTQKTNHPYGCETKCFVHHRKERLNDGYVEIASDTRQSDDYEYSVECLRGIVEDKALYFFNKVKSECAALFNVFVRPSIGIDTIDVLMTSASRGIVLVNICYDISTLEDDFKHIENIKSYIFNTHLKTIKVDKIINNSVYGCVKTALYFPNASEEEVADKIEEIIKASEKEVADKIEDIKKDTQSAGRGYDFLIKLFPSDNFSDILNTRPNALRHDYIEELVGIIVGHWHPYTEGDTNFRLTDRQKSIVRSDTN
;
A
#
# COMPACT_ATOMS: atom_id res chain seq x y z
N MET A 1 17.89 -9.52 25.23
CA MET A 1 17.91 -9.27 23.79
C MET A 1 16.49 -9.40 23.27
N MET A 2 16.00 -8.43 22.52
CA MET A 2 14.59 -8.40 22.12
C MET A 2 14.46 -9.01 20.72
N GLU A 3 13.58 -10.01 20.57
CA GLU A 3 13.24 -10.57 19.27
C GLU A 3 12.49 -9.54 18.43
N VAL A 4 12.80 -9.44 17.14
CA VAL A 4 12.23 -8.39 16.27
C VAL A 4 10.70 -8.48 16.16
N ASN A 5 10.12 -9.68 16.22
CA ASN A 5 8.66 -9.86 16.23
C ASN A 5 8.01 -9.22 17.48
N LYS A 6 8.65 -9.34 18.65
CA LYS A 6 8.16 -8.74 19.90
C LYS A 6 8.12 -7.21 19.84
N ILE A 7 9.08 -6.60 19.13
CA ILE A 7 9.07 -5.14 18.90
C ILE A 7 7.78 -4.73 18.20
N VAL A 8 7.38 -5.46 17.14
CA VAL A 8 6.15 -5.17 16.39
C VAL A 8 4.91 -5.39 17.26
N GLU A 9 4.87 -6.46 18.05
CA GLU A 9 3.77 -6.74 18.99
C GLU A 9 3.65 -5.65 20.06
N GLU A 10 4.76 -5.19 20.62
CA GLU A 10 4.77 -4.09 21.59
C GLU A 10 4.30 -2.78 20.99
N CYS A 11 4.74 -2.43 19.77
CA CYS A 11 4.25 -1.25 19.06
C CYS A 11 2.74 -1.30 18.88
N TYR A 12 2.21 -2.45 18.42
CA TYR A 12 0.78 -2.63 18.30
C TYR A 12 0.05 -2.52 19.66
N SER A 13 0.62 -3.05 20.73
CA SER A 13 0.00 -2.99 22.05
C SER A 13 -0.15 -1.56 22.57
N ARG A 14 0.79 -0.66 22.23
CA ARG A 14 0.80 0.75 22.61
C ARG A 14 -0.17 1.62 21.81
N LEU A 15 -0.62 1.15 20.65
CA LEU A 15 -1.56 1.94 19.83
C LEU A 15 -2.85 2.25 20.59
N PRO A 16 -3.36 3.47 20.49
CA PRO A 16 -4.72 3.81 20.90
C PRO A 16 -5.75 2.88 20.25
N TYR A 17 -6.85 2.62 20.96
CA TYR A 17 -7.86 1.65 20.51
C TYR A 17 -8.42 1.94 19.12
N GLU A 18 -8.65 3.22 18.81
CA GLU A 18 -9.16 3.71 17.53
C GLU A 18 -8.24 3.36 16.35
N TRP A 19 -6.93 3.22 16.57
CA TRP A 19 -5.96 2.89 15.52
C TRP A 19 -5.63 1.41 15.40
N LYS A 20 -6.08 0.58 16.35
CA LYS A 20 -5.78 -0.88 16.31
C LYS A 20 -6.39 -1.61 15.11
N SER A 21 -7.53 -1.13 14.62
CA SER A 21 -8.19 -1.71 13.44
C SER A 21 -7.64 -1.19 12.11
N CYS A 22 -7.02 0.00 12.10
CA CYS A 22 -6.55 0.68 10.88
C CYS A 22 -5.22 1.42 11.12
N PRO A 23 -4.13 0.73 11.55
CA PRO A 23 -2.86 1.39 11.88
C PRO A 23 -2.20 2.06 10.67
N TRP A 24 -2.45 1.59 9.45
CA TRP A 24 -1.94 2.18 8.22
C TRP A 24 -2.47 3.58 7.94
N GLY A 25 -3.62 3.96 8.48
CA GLY A 25 -4.18 5.32 8.37
C GLY A 25 -3.30 6.39 9.02
N LEU A 26 -2.45 6.02 9.99
CA LEU A 26 -1.52 6.94 10.65
C LEU A 26 -0.32 7.34 9.78
N THR A 27 -0.04 6.59 8.72
CA THR A 27 1.29 6.59 8.10
C THR A 27 1.27 6.92 6.61
N ASP A 28 0.12 7.34 6.08
CA ASP A 28 -0.05 7.56 4.64
C ASP A 28 0.55 6.41 3.80
N HIS A 29 0.16 5.19 4.15
CA HIS A 29 0.68 3.96 3.51
C HIS A 29 2.22 3.83 3.51
N GLY A 30 2.89 4.42 4.51
CA GLY A 30 4.34 4.35 4.66
C GLY A 30 5.13 5.40 3.88
N ARG A 31 4.47 6.38 3.27
CA ARG A 31 5.12 7.45 2.48
C ARG A 31 5.47 8.68 3.31
N LYS A 32 4.75 8.90 4.38
CA LYS A 32 4.93 10.06 5.26
C LYS A 32 6.21 9.92 6.06
N VAL A 33 6.95 11.02 6.20
CA VAL A 33 8.01 11.15 7.21
C VAL A 33 7.34 11.16 8.59
N LEU A 34 7.57 10.10 9.38
CA LEU A 34 6.90 9.88 10.66
C LEU A 34 7.44 10.84 11.71
N GLN A 35 6.56 11.56 12.42
CA GLN A 35 6.91 12.62 13.33
C GLN A 35 6.44 12.41 14.77
N THR A 36 5.67 11.37 15.04
CA THR A 36 5.14 11.08 16.38
C THR A 36 5.36 9.61 16.75
N GLU A 37 5.45 9.34 18.05
CA GLU A 37 5.56 7.96 18.56
C GLU A 37 4.37 7.09 18.13
N THR A 38 3.16 7.65 18.07
CA THR A 38 1.96 6.95 17.63
C THR A 38 2.04 6.58 16.15
N GLU A 39 2.55 7.47 15.29
CA GLU A 39 2.78 7.17 13.87
C GLU A 39 3.85 6.08 13.69
N LEU A 40 4.92 6.15 14.46
CA LEU A 40 5.97 5.12 14.45
C LEU A 40 5.42 3.76 14.87
N ASP A 41 4.63 3.70 15.94
CA ASP A 41 3.99 2.46 16.40
C ASP A 41 2.96 1.98 15.38
N GLY A 42 2.18 2.89 14.77
CA GLY A 42 1.22 2.59 13.71
C GLY A 42 1.88 1.98 12.47
N TYR A 43 3.02 2.52 12.05
CA TYR A 43 3.79 1.99 10.94
C TYR A 43 4.25 0.54 11.20
N LEU A 44 4.83 0.26 12.35
CA LEU A 44 5.26 -1.10 12.66
C LEU A 44 4.11 -2.06 12.88
N ALA A 45 3.01 -1.60 13.46
CA ALA A 45 1.81 -2.41 13.57
C ALA A 45 1.18 -2.77 12.22
N ALA A 46 1.29 -1.87 11.22
CA ALA A 46 0.76 -2.09 9.89
C ALA A 46 1.69 -2.94 9.00
N TYR A 47 3.00 -2.66 9.04
CA TYR A 47 3.95 -3.17 8.05
C TYR A 47 5.11 -3.97 8.62
N GLY A 48 5.37 -3.89 9.94
CA GLY A 48 6.58 -4.45 10.54
C GLY A 48 6.75 -5.93 10.30
N GLU A 49 5.70 -6.72 10.50
CA GLU A 49 5.75 -8.18 10.26
C GLU A 49 6.03 -8.51 8.79
N MET A 50 5.40 -7.78 7.86
CA MET A 50 5.65 -7.91 6.43
C MET A 50 7.13 -7.64 6.09
N HIS A 51 7.73 -6.58 6.66
CA HIS A 51 9.13 -6.26 6.43
C HIS A 51 10.06 -7.36 6.98
N ILE A 52 9.76 -7.92 8.16
CA ILE A 52 10.50 -9.04 8.73
C ILE A 52 10.47 -10.26 7.81
N VAL A 53 9.28 -10.64 7.34
CA VAL A 53 9.11 -11.82 6.45
C VAL A 53 9.87 -11.62 5.15
N LYS A 54 9.72 -10.47 4.49
CA LYS A 54 10.44 -10.16 3.24
C LYS A 54 11.97 -10.20 3.44
N CYS A 55 12.46 -9.62 4.53
CA CYS A 55 13.88 -9.63 4.85
C CYS A 55 14.40 -11.07 5.10
N ARG A 56 13.68 -11.89 5.86
CA ARG A 56 14.03 -13.31 6.09
C ARG A 56 14.08 -14.10 4.78
N VAL A 57 13.14 -13.88 3.87
CA VAL A 57 13.13 -14.50 2.54
C VAL A 57 14.35 -14.09 1.72
N ALA A 58 14.70 -12.80 1.70
CA ALA A 58 15.89 -12.31 1.00
C ALA A 58 17.18 -12.91 1.54
N LEU A 59 17.26 -13.16 2.86
CA LEU A 59 18.42 -13.71 3.54
C LEU A 59 18.54 -15.23 3.45
N GLN A 60 17.53 -15.95 2.99
CA GLN A 60 17.48 -17.41 3.01
C GLN A 60 18.71 -18.08 2.38
N ASN A 61 19.19 -17.52 1.27
CA ASN A 61 20.35 -18.02 0.53
C ASN A 61 21.58 -17.11 0.64
N PHE A 62 21.63 -16.26 1.67
CA PHE A 62 22.77 -15.37 1.88
C PHE A 62 24.07 -16.18 1.98
N PRO A 63 25.14 -15.81 1.21
CA PRO A 63 26.37 -16.57 1.12
C PRO A 63 27.21 -16.42 2.39
N CYS A 64 26.95 -17.29 3.34
CA CYS A 64 27.65 -17.33 4.63
C CYS A 64 27.83 -18.74 5.19
N ARG A 65 27.68 -19.76 4.35
CA ARG A 65 27.75 -21.18 4.78
C ARG A 65 29.13 -21.79 4.66
N ASN A 66 29.92 -21.35 3.66
CA ASN A 66 31.24 -21.89 3.38
C ASN A 66 32.31 -21.10 4.13
N ALA A 67 33.40 -21.75 4.51
CA ALA A 67 34.54 -21.10 5.17
C ALA A 67 35.18 -20.02 4.29
N ASN A 68 35.09 -20.17 2.99
CA ASN A 68 35.63 -19.22 2.00
C ASN A 68 34.71 -18.05 1.69
N ASP A 69 33.51 -18.00 2.24
CA ASP A 69 32.61 -16.86 2.04
C ASP A 69 33.25 -15.61 2.68
N GLU A 70 33.29 -14.50 1.94
CA GLU A 70 33.97 -13.24 2.32
C GLU A 70 33.51 -12.73 3.69
N ILE A 71 32.22 -12.87 3.99
CA ILE A 71 31.62 -12.49 5.27
C ILE A 71 32.17 -13.30 6.47
N ARG A 72 32.72 -14.50 6.23
CA ARG A 72 33.35 -15.34 7.26
C ARG A 72 34.83 -15.08 7.43
N SER A 73 35.47 -14.57 6.40
CA SER A 73 36.92 -14.37 6.35
C SER A 73 37.34 -12.97 6.80
N HIS A 74 36.46 -11.99 6.66
CA HIS A 74 36.75 -10.58 6.91
C HIS A 74 35.79 -9.93 7.90
N ASN A 75 36.24 -8.85 8.52
CA ASN A 75 35.32 -7.96 9.22
C ASN A 75 34.46 -7.19 8.24
N PHE A 76 33.24 -6.87 8.65
CA PHE A 76 32.26 -6.21 7.80
C PHE A 76 31.51 -5.11 8.52
N GLU A 77 30.86 -4.25 7.73
CA GLU A 77 29.96 -3.18 8.18
C GLU A 77 28.62 -3.31 7.48
N ILE A 78 27.57 -2.84 8.15
CA ILE A 78 26.19 -2.81 7.63
C ILE A 78 25.80 -1.37 7.35
N PHE A 79 25.18 -1.13 6.19
CA PHE A 79 24.58 0.14 5.79
C PHE A 79 23.12 -0.09 5.49
N ASP A 80 22.22 0.51 6.27
CA ASP A 80 20.78 0.41 6.09
C ASP A 80 20.28 1.75 5.51
N TRP A 81 20.01 1.74 4.21
CA TRP A 81 19.63 2.89 3.41
C TRP A 81 18.12 3.12 3.50
N GLY A 82 17.70 4.21 4.16
CA GLY A 82 16.31 4.43 4.52
C GLY A 82 15.82 3.45 5.57
N CYS A 83 16.58 3.36 6.66
CA CYS A 83 16.37 2.31 7.66
C CYS A 83 15.02 2.38 8.38
N GLY A 84 14.28 3.49 8.27
CA GLY A 84 13.08 3.71 9.06
C GLY A 84 13.37 3.47 10.55
N GLN A 85 12.65 2.54 11.14
CA GLN A 85 12.83 2.14 12.53
C GLN A 85 13.80 0.96 12.73
N GLY A 86 14.60 0.60 11.71
CA GLY A 86 15.66 -0.39 11.81
C GLY A 86 15.24 -1.85 11.76
N ILE A 87 14.01 -2.18 11.33
CA ILE A 87 13.48 -3.55 11.32
C ILE A 87 14.30 -4.47 10.41
N ALA A 88 14.73 -3.99 9.23
CA ALA A 88 15.57 -4.79 8.33
C ALA A 88 16.93 -5.10 8.96
N THR A 89 17.59 -4.10 9.54
CA THR A 89 18.84 -4.28 10.31
C THR A 89 18.65 -5.26 11.46
N LEU A 90 17.60 -5.13 12.27
CA LEU A 90 17.33 -6.05 13.40
C LEU A 90 17.12 -7.49 12.93
N THR A 91 16.39 -7.68 11.83
CA THR A 91 16.18 -9.01 11.22
C THR A 91 17.50 -9.60 10.71
N LEU A 92 18.36 -8.78 10.09
CA LEU A 92 19.70 -9.20 9.67
C LEU A 92 20.58 -9.56 10.87
N LEU A 93 20.52 -8.80 11.97
CA LEU A 93 21.27 -9.13 13.20
C LEU A 93 20.85 -10.45 13.81
N GLU A 94 19.55 -10.78 13.83
CA GLU A 94 19.07 -12.11 14.25
C GLU A 94 19.67 -13.21 13.37
N PHE A 95 19.58 -13.03 12.05
CA PHE A 95 20.13 -13.95 11.06
C PHE A 95 21.65 -14.17 11.23
N LEU A 96 22.43 -13.11 11.41
CA LEU A 96 23.88 -13.17 11.60
C LEU A 96 24.26 -13.84 12.93
N ARG A 97 23.47 -13.62 13.98
CA ARG A 97 23.65 -14.24 15.29
C ARG A 97 23.47 -15.75 15.23
N GLU A 98 22.41 -16.23 14.60
CA GLU A 98 22.15 -17.66 14.40
C GLU A 98 23.29 -18.38 13.66
N ARG A 99 24.08 -17.62 12.89
CA ARG A 99 25.23 -18.12 12.10
C ARG A 99 26.59 -17.85 12.72
N ASN A 100 26.60 -17.29 13.94
CA ASN A 100 27.84 -16.94 14.67
C ASN A 100 28.73 -15.94 13.90
N LEU A 101 28.13 -14.95 13.24
CA LEU A 101 28.86 -13.95 12.44
C LEU A 101 28.97 -12.58 13.13
N LEU A 102 28.23 -12.32 14.19
CA LEU A 102 28.25 -11.01 14.88
C LEU A 102 29.63 -10.61 15.41
N GLY A 103 30.51 -11.58 15.74
CA GLY A 103 31.86 -11.28 16.19
C GLY A 103 32.79 -10.64 15.14
N ARG A 104 32.34 -10.56 13.87
CA ARG A 104 33.06 -9.88 12.77
C ARG A 104 32.42 -8.55 12.35
N LEU A 105 31.30 -8.20 12.95
CA LEU A 105 30.61 -6.95 12.68
C LEU A 105 31.31 -5.80 13.40
N ASN A 106 31.85 -4.83 12.64
CA ASN A 106 32.56 -3.68 13.18
C ASN A 106 31.63 -2.49 13.45
N ALA A 107 30.76 -2.19 12.46
CA ALA A 107 29.90 -1.02 12.55
C ALA A 107 28.57 -1.21 11.78
N ILE A 108 27.57 -0.42 12.16
CA ILE A 108 26.30 -0.30 11.49
C ILE A 108 26.03 1.18 11.26
N THR A 109 25.79 1.57 10.02
CA THR A 109 25.37 2.93 9.65
C THR A 109 23.90 2.91 9.24
N LEU A 110 23.07 3.65 9.98
CA LEU A 110 21.65 3.81 9.74
C LEU A 110 21.40 5.16 9.07
N ILE A 111 20.79 5.17 7.90
CA ILE A 111 20.50 6.37 7.12
C ILE A 111 18.99 6.55 7.04
N GLU A 112 18.45 7.65 7.56
CA GLU A 112 17.01 7.92 7.61
C GLU A 112 16.75 9.42 7.78
N PRO A 113 15.84 10.05 7.01
CA PRO A 113 15.52 11.46 7.15
C PRO A 113 14.63 11.79 8.37
N SER A 114 13.87 10.82 8.90
CA SER A 114 13.06 11.02 10.10
C SER A 114 13.95 10.87 11.34
N ASN A 115 14.23 11.98 12.04
CA ASN A 115 15.00 11.98 13.29
C ASN A 115 14.40 10.99 14.31
N MET A 116 13.09 11.02 14.52
CA MET A 116 12.43 10.14 15.50
C MET A 116 12.53 8.65 15.14
N ALA A 117 12.38 8.31 13.86
CA ALA A 117 12.55 6.94 13.40
C ALA A 117 14.00 6.48 13.56
N LEU A 118 14.95 7.36 13.21
CA LEU A 118 16.39 7.12 13.32
C LEU A 118 16.84 6.96 14.77
N GLU A 119 16.37 7.79 15.70
CA GLU A 119 16.65 7.65 17.13
C GLU A 119 16.15 6.31 17.68
N ARG A 120 14.92 5.94 17.32
CA ARG A 120 14.33 4.65 17.70
C ARG A 120 15.12 3.48 17.12
N ALA A 121 15.48 3.52 15.83
CA ALA A 121 16.30 2.52 15.16
C ALA A 121 17.67 2.40 15.85
N THR A 122 18.34 3.51 16.08
CA THR A 122 19.67 3.56 16.72
C THR A 122 19.63 2.90 18.10
N LYS A 123 18.63 3.21 18.91
CA LYS A 123 18.45 2.61 20.24
C LYS A 123 18.27 1.09 20.14
N TRP A 124 17.38 0.59 19.31
CA TRP A 124 17.10 -0.83 19.20
C TRP A 124 18.24 -1.60 18.58
N VAL A 125 18.87 -1.06 17.54
CA VAL A 125 20.01 -1.66 16.88
C VAL A 125 21.21 -1.75 17.84
N ALA A 126 21.53 -0.68 18.58
CA ALA A 126 22.62 -0.69 19.56
C ALA A 126 22.43 -1.75 20.67
N GLN A 127 21.19 -1.96 21.11
CA GLN A 127 20.86 -3.01 22.11
C GLN A 127 21.05 -4.44 21.57
N ASN A 128 21.01 -4.63 20.24
CA ASN A 128 21.02 -5.94 19.58
C ASN A 128 22.31 -6.26 18.81
N ALA A 129 23.12 -5.25 18.47
CA ALA A 129 24.35 -5.42 17.67
C ALA A 129 25.46 -6.20 18.37
N GLY A 130 25.48 -6.17 19.70
CA GLY A 130 26.54 -6.78 20.50
C GLY A 130 27.63 -5.81 20.97
N PRO A 131 28.45 -6.23 21.93
CA PRO A 131 29.47 -5.35 22.49
C PRO A 131 30.56 -5.04 21.45
N GLY A 132 30.95 -3.78 21.40
CA GLY A 132 32.03 -3.30 20.51
C GLY A 132 31.60 -2.89 19.11
N VAL A 133 30.35 -3.17 18.69
CA VAL A 133 29.83 -2.71 17.40
C VAL A 133 29.47 -1.23 17.49
N LYS A 134 30.01 -0.44 16.58
CA LYS A 134 29.68 0.99 16.49
C LYS A 134 28.38 1.19 15.69
N VAL A 135 27.40 1.88 16.29
CA VAL A 135 26.17 2.25 15.58
C VAL A 135 26.22 3.76 15.29
N LYS A 136 26.20 4.09 13.99
CA LYS A 136 26.23 5.46 13.47
C LYS A 136 24.88 5.82 12.89
N ALA A 137 24.33 6.94 13.30
CA ALA A 137 23.10 7.50 12.76
C ALA A 137 23.41 8.64 11.79
N VAL A 138 22.79 8.65 10.63
CA VAL A 138 22.93 9.67 9.59
C VAL A 138 21.53 10.17 9.23
N GLU A 139 21.17 11.34 9.77
CA GLU A 139 19.89 11.99 9.50
C GLU A 139 19.98 12.76 8.18
N LYS A 140 19.75 12.06 7.07
CA LYS A 140 19.79 12.63 5.72
C LYS A 140 18.86 11.92 4.76
N LEU A 141 18.37 12.68 3.77
CA LEU A 141 17.77 12.14 2.57
C LEU A 141 18.87 11.55 1.66
N ILE A 142 18.57 10.42 1.02
CA ILE A 142 19.41 9.89 -0.06
C ILE A 142 19.32 10.86 -1.24
N PRO A 143 20.46 11.23 -1.87
CA PRO A 143 20.46 12.20 -2.96
C PRO A 143 19.52 11.86 -4.12
N ALA A 144 18.90 12.92 -4.65
CA ALA A 144 17.99 12.84 -5.79
C ALA A 144 18.71 12.90 -7.15
N ASP A 145 19.99 13.28 -7.17
CA ASP A 145 20.80 13.41 -8.38
C ASP A 145 22.20 12.85 -8.18
N ILE A 146 22.95 12.72 -9.27
CA ILE A 146 24.31 12.15 -9.27
C ILE A 146 25.34 13.06 -8.61
N GLU A 147 25.07 14.36 -8.54
CA GLU A 147 25.95 15.37 -7.93
C GLU A 147 25.83 15.41 -6.40
N GLY A 148 24.89 14.66 -5.84
CA GLY A 148 24.62 14.63 -4.41
C GLY A 148 25.82 14.15 -3.58
N HIS A 149 25.94 14.60 -2.33
CA HIS A 149 27.03 14.28 -1.42
C HIS A 149 26.53 13.70 -0.09
N MET A 150 27.21 12.65 0.36
CA MET A 150 26.99 12.03 1.66
C MET A 150 28.33 11.50 2.19
N ASP A 151 29.19 12.46 2.58
CA ASP A 151 30.58 12.18 3.01
C ASP A 151 30.64 11.44 4.35
N GLU A 152 29.57 11.55 5.14
CA GLU A 152 29.48 10.86 6.42
C GLU A 152 29.35 9.34 6.27
N VAL A 153 28.97 8.84 5.11
CA VAL A 153 28.83 7.40 4.86
C VAL A 153 30.11 6.88 4.24
N ASP A 154 30.94 6.23 5.04
CA ASP A 154 32.20 5.61 4.69
C ASP A 154 32.32 4.21 5.33
N CYS A 155 33.13 3.34 4.74
CA CYS A 155 33.38 1.99 5.21
C CYS A 155 34.87 1.79 5.47
N SER A 156 35.21 1.30 6.65
CA SER A 156 36.58 0.97 7.04
C SER A 156 36.90 -0.52 6.89
N SER A 157 35.89 -1.35 6.66
CA SER A 157 36.02 -2.81 6.54
C SER A 157 36.17 -3.25 5.09
N ALA A 158 36.73 -4.43 4.88
CA ALA A 158 36.92 -5.01 3.54
C ALA A 158 35.58 -5.42 2.90
N VAL A 159 34.56 -5.66 3.71
CA VAL A 159 33.24 -6.15 3.28
C VAL A 159 32.15 -5.21 3.80
N SER A 160 31.17 -4.89 2.95
CA SER A 160 29.95 -4.18 3.33
C SER A 160 28.72 -5.02 3.05
N ILE A 161 27.68 -4.82 3.85
CA ILE A 161 26.32 -5.31 3.59
C ILE A 161 25.42 -4.08 3.46
N ASN A 162 24.84 -3.90 2.28
CA ASN A 162 23.96 -2.78 1.97
C ASN A 162 22.51 -3.27 1.94
N LEU A 163 21.68 -2.75 2.84
CA LEU A 163 20.26 -3.05 2.94
C LEU A 163 19.43 -1.96 2.26
N PHE A 164 18.54 -2.38 1.37
CA PHE A 164 17.57 -1.54 0.68
C PHE A 164 16.18 -2.15 0.90
N SER A 165 15.57 -1.85 2.05
CA SER A 165 14.28 -2.42 2.41
C SER A 165 13.15 -1.44 2.12
N ASN A 166 12.43 -1.64 1.02
CA ASN A 166 11.32 -0.82 0.55
C ASN A 166 11.69 0.67 0.35
N ILE A 167 12.86 0.91 -0.20
CA ILE A 167 13.38 2.25 -0.46
C ILE A 167 13.71 2.50 -1.93
N LEU A 168 14.07 1.46 -2.68
CA LEU A 168 14.43 1.63 -4.09
C LEU A 168 13.25 2.08 -4.96
N ASP A 169 12.02 1.86 -4.54
CA ASP A 169 10.80 2.32 -5.20
C ASP A 169 10.52 3.82 -5.01
N ILE A 170 11.24 4.52 -4.12
CA ILE A 170 11.12 5.96 -3.92
C ILE A 170 11.74 6.71 -5.09
N ARG A 171 10.92 7.41 -5.88
CA ARG A 171 11.34 8.09 -7.12
C ARG A 171 12.31 9.24 -6.94
N SER A 172 12.26 9.92 -5.81
CA SER A 172 13.16 11.03 -5.49
C SER A 172 14.60 10.58 -5.21
N ILE A 173 14.91 9.29 -5.24
CA ILE A 173 16.25 8.76 -5.02
C ILE A 173 16.92 8.52 -6.37
N SER A 174 18.15 9.04 -6.56
CA SER A 174 19.00 8.71 -7.70
C SER A 174 19.58 7.29 -7.54
N LEU A 175 19.11 6.36 -8.35
CA LEU A 175 19.63 4.98 -8.35
C LEU A 175 21.08 4.94 -8.83
N GLN A 176 21.45 5.79 -9.79
CA GLN A 176 22.82 5.90 -10.27
C GLN A 176 23.76 6.36 -9.15
N TRP A 177 23.41 7.43 -8.43
CA TRP A 177 24.20 7.88 -7.29
C TRP A 177 24.37 6.78 -6.24
N LEU A 178 23.25 6.12 -5.90
CA LEU A 178 23.24 5.07 -4.88
C LEU A 178 24.10 3.87 -5.30
N ALA A 179 24.07 3.49 -6.59
CA ALA A 179 24.92 2.43 -7.14
C ALA A 179 26.41 2.79 -7.03
N HIS A 180 26.80 4.00 -7.44
CA HIS A 180 28.18 4.46 -7.32
C HIS A 180 28.66 4.51 -5.87
N LYS A 181 27.85 5.06 -4.99
CA LYS A 181 28.18 5.15 -3.56
C LYS A 181 28.40 3.78 -2.95
N THR A 182 27.44 2.87 -3.15
CA THR A 182 27.52 1.54 -2.54
C THR A 182 28.62 0.65 -3.14
N ALA A 183 28.86 0.74 -4.44
CA ALA A 183 29.96 0.03 -5.11
C ALA A 183 31.32 0.46 -4.58
N SER A 184 31.48 1.71 -4.13
CA SER A 184 32.75 2.28 -3.66
C SER A 184 33.03 2.04 -2.17
N LEU A 185 32.07 1.53 -1.37
CA LEU A 185 32.21 1.43 0.08
C LEU A 185 33.30 0.45 0.50
N ALA A 186 33.26 -0.77 -0.01
CA ALA A 186 34.18 -1.84 0.39
C ALA A 186 34.73 -2.59 -0.83
N ASN A 187 35.70 -3.47 -0.61
CA ASN A 187 36.21 -4.33 -1.66
C ASN A 187 35.16 -5.34 -2.15
N VAL A 188 34.32 -5.81 -1.23
CA VAL A 188 33.20 -6.73 -1.49
C VAL A 188 31.93 -6.13 -0.88
N ASN A 189 30.92 -5.94 -1.70
CA ASN A 189 29.68 -5.30 -1.33
C ASN A 189 28.50 -6.26 -1.56
N TYR A 190 27.85 -6.68 -0.48
CA TYR A 190 26.60 -7.43 -0.54
C TYR A 190 25.45 -6.44 -0.72
N MET A 191 24.64 -6.62 -1.76
CA MET A 191 23.46 -5.82 -2.05
C MET A 191 22.23 -6.64 -1.73
N ILE A 192 21.42 -6.19 -0.78
CA ILE A 192 20.18 -6.85 -0.34
C ILE A 192 19.02 -5.93 -0.69
N CYS A 193 18.47 -6.09 -1.90
CA CYS A 193 17.38 -5.30 -2.44
C CYS A 193 16.05 -6.00 -2.15
N ILE A 194 15.19 -5.36 -1.39
CA ILE A 194 13.88 -5.85 -0.99
C ILE A 194 12.85 -4.77 -1.28
N GLY A 195 11.78 -5.11 -1.98
CA GLY A 195 10.72 -4.17 -2.28
C GLY A 195 9.36 -4.83 -2.35
N PRO A 196 8.31 -4.03 -2.45
CA PRO A 196 7.00 -4.52 -2.79
C PRO A 196 6.97 -4.95 -4.26
N LYS A 197 6.26 -6.04 -4.55
CA LYS A 197 6.04 -6.47 -5.93
C LYS A 197 4.94 -5.62 -6.56
N PHE A 198 5.30 -4.80 -7.52
CA PHE A 198 4.36 -4.06 -8.37
C PHE A 198 4.67 -4.31 -9.84
N SER A 199 3.63 -4.46 -10.67
CA SER A 199 3.76 -4.79 -12.08
C SER A 199 4.56 -3.81 -12.93
N LYS A 200 4.70 -2.58 -12.44
CA LYS A 200 5.39 -1.50 -13.15
C LYS A 200 6.56 -0.91 -12.37
N ASN A 201 6.89 -1.47 -11.21
CA ASN A 201 8.04 -1.04 -10.46
C ASN A 201 9.30 -1.73 -11.01
N THR A 202 10.03 -1.02 -11.86
CA THR A 202 11.29 -1.52 -12.43
C THR A 202 12.50 -1.11 -11.61
N ARG A 203 12.33 -0.30 -10.55
CA ARG A 203 13.44 0.36 -9.88
C ARG A 203 14.44 -0.57 -9.21
N ILE A 204 14.01 -1.72 -8.67
CA ILE A 204 14.96 -2.75 -8.22
C ILE A 204 15.73 -3.32 -9.42
N GLN A 205 15.07 -3.55 -10.56
CA GLN A 205 15.70 -3.97 -11.80
C GLN A 205 16.66 -2.91 -12.31
N ASP A 206 16.26 -1.64 -12.30
CA ASP A 206 17.08 -0.52 -12.74
C ASP A 206 18.33 -0.37 -11.87
N PHE A 207 18.18 -0.47 -10.53
CA PHE A 207 19.33 -0.47 -9.63
C PHE A 207 20.30 -1.61 -9.94
N CYS A 208 19.80 -2.82 -10.14
CA CYS A 208 20.64 -3.96 -10.56
C CYS A 208 21.29 -3.75 -11.93
N GLY A 209 20.63 -3.02 -12.85
CA GLY A 209 21.15 -2.72 -14.18
C GLY A 209 22.47 -1.94 -14.17
N TYR A 210 22.68 -1.08 -13.18
CA TYR A 210 23.97 -0.39 -12.99
C TYR A 210 25.10 -1.34 -12.61
N PHE A 211 24.82 -2.43 -11.91
CA PHE A 211 25.82 -3.42 -11.50
C PHE A 211 25.99 -4.55 -12.53
N ASN A 212 24.95 -4.84 -13.29
CA ASN A 212 24.89 -5.96 -14.23
C ASN A 212 25.40 -7.28 -13.60
N PRO A 213 24.86 -7.72 -12.46
CA PRO A 213 25.40 -8.85 -11.71
C PRO A 213 25.29 -10.14 -12.50
N SER A 214 26.36 -10.95 -12.47
CA SER A 214 26.42 -12.25 -13.14
C SER A 214 25.51 -13.30 -12.50
N SER A 215 25.21 -13.13 -11.20
CA SER A 215 24.35 -14.05 -10.44
C SER A 215 23.70 -13.35 -9.25
N TYR A 216 22.56 -13.90 -8.81
CA TYR A 216 21.84 -13.47 -7.62
C TYR A 216 21.82 -14.62 -6.59
N PHE A 217 22.10 -14.31 -5.32
CA PHE A 217 21.88 -15.29 -4.26
C PHE A 217 20.42 -15.31 -3.77
N SER A 218 19.66 -14.25 -4.04
CA SER A 218 18.20 -14.22 -3.90
C SER A 218 17.63 -13.45 -5.08
N CYS A 219 16.72 -14.08 -5.79
CA CYS A 219 15.95 -13.45 -6.89
C CYS A 219 14.53 -14.00 -6.80
N ILE A 220 13.67 -13.29 -6.06
CA ILE A 220 12.31 -13.69 -5.79
C ILE A 220 11.38 -12.60 -6.33
N ASP A 221 10.45 -13.04 -7.14
CA ASP A 221 9.38 -12.23 -7.67
C ASP A 221 8.07 -12.99 -7.47
N SER A 222 7.61 -13.00 -6.20
CA SER A 222 6.42 -13.75 -5.81
C SER A 222 5.77 -13.15 -4.57
N TYR A 223 4.68 -13.76 -4.13
CA TYR A 223 4.06 -13.43 -2.87
C TYR A 223 4.72 -14.21 -1.73
N CYS A 224 5.17 -13.49 -0.70
CA CYS A 224 5.54 -14.09 0.57
C CYS A 224 4.27 -14.28 1.38
N TYR A 225 3.96 -15.52 1.76
CA TYR A 225 2.88 -15.81 2.68
C TYR A 225 3.44 -15.66 4.11
N GLY A 226 3.12 -14.52 4.74
CA GLY A 226 3.30 -14.32 6.18
C GLY A 226 1.93 -14.31 6.83
N TYR A 227 1.78 -15.02 7.93
CA TYR A 227 0.61 -14.86 8.78
C TYR A 227 0.89 -13.66 9.68
N THR A 228 0.24 -12.51 9.42
CA THR A 228 0.02 -11.59 10.52
C THR A 228 -1.12 -12.16 11.36
N GLN A 229 -1.06 -12.00 12.65
CA GLN A 229 -2.19 -12.37 13.53
C GLN A 229 -3.50 -11.65 13.14
N LYS A 230 -3.46 -10.74 12.15
CA LYS A 230 -4.54 -9.82 11.79
C LYS A 230 -4.95 -9.80 10.33
N THR A 231 -4.09 -10.21 9.44
CA THR A 231 -4.42 -10.22 8.01
C THR A 231 -3.85 -11.50 7.38
N ASN A 232 -4.72 -12.40 6.96
CA ASN A 232 -4.36 -13.60 6.16
C ASN A 232 -3.98 -13.22 4.71
N HIS A 233 -3.35 -12.05 4.49
CA HIS A 233 -3.04 -11.58 3.15
C HIS A 233 -1.60 -11.91 2.77
N PRO A 234 -1.37 -12.45 1.57
CA PRO A 234 -0.02 -12.60 1.04
C PRO A 234 0.58 -11.22 0.76
N TYR A 235 1.87 -11.08 1.05
CA TYR A 235 2.61 -9.85 0.72
C TYR A 235 3.34 -10.01 -0.60
N GLY A 236 3.12 -9.11 -1.55
CA GLY A 236 3.95 -9.03 -2.74
C GLY A 236 5.41 -8.71 -2.35
N CYS A 237 6.34 -9.56 -2.78
CA CYS A 237 7.76 -9.43 -2.47
C CYS A 237 8.58 -9.54 -3.75
N GLU A 238 9.41 -8.56 -4.00
CA GLU A 238 10.49 -8.63 -4.97
C GLU A 238 11.82 -8.53 -4.23
N THR A 239 12.73 -9.47 -4.51
CA THR A 239 14.10 -9.40 -4.02
C THR A 239 15.07 -9.63 -5.17
N LYS A 240 16.13 -8.84 -5.21
CA LYS A 240 17.29 -9.08 -6.08
C LYS A 240 18.54 -8.82 -5.27
N CYS A 241 19.16 -9.90 -4.79
CA CYS A 241 20.29 -9.83 -3.88
C CYS A 241 21.52 -10.46 -4.54
N PHE A 242 22.63 -9.72 -4.55
CA PHE A 242 23.84 -10.11 -5.24
C PHE A 242 25.08 -9.59 -4.53
N VAL A 243 26.27 -10.01 -5.00
CA VAL A 243 27.57 -9.53 -4.53
C VAL A 243 28.22 -8.74 -5.65
N HIS A 244 28.76 -7.57 -5.31
CA HIS A 244 29.57 -6.75 -6.22
C HIS A 244 30.97 -6.57 -5.65
N HIS A 245 31.98 -6.77 -6.50
CA HIS A 245 33.37 -6.53 -6.16
C HIS A 245 33.82 -5.18 -6.71
N ARG A 246 34.48 -4.35 -5.89
CA ARG A 246 34.92 -2.98 -6.26
C ARG A 246 35.72 -2.91 -7.54
N LYS A 247 36.40 -3.99 -7.91
CA LYS A 247 37.17 -4.10 -9.18
C LYS A 247 36.29 -4.20 -10.41
N GLU A 248 35.01 -4.59 -10.25
CA GLU A 248 34.04 -4.68 -11.32
C GLU A 248 33.55 -3.27 -11.66
N ARG A 249 33.39 -3.00 -12.95
CA ARG A 249 32.93 -1.69 -13.42
C ARG A 249 31.41 -1.63 -13.38
N LEU A 250 30.90 -0.49 -12.94
CA LEU A 250 29.50 -0.19 -13.11
C LEU A 250 29.15 0.05 -14.58
N ASN A 251 27.92 -0.21 -14.93
CA ASN A 251 27.36 0.10 -16.24
C ASN A 251 26.83 1.55 -16.25
N ASP A 252 27.75 2.51 -16.40
CA ASP A 252 27.41 3.94 -16.41
C ASP A 252 26.54 4.36 -17.61
N GLY A 253 26.48 3.51 -18.64
CA GLY A 253 25.61 3.70 -19.80
C GLY A 253 24.23 3.07 -19.65
N TYR A 254 23.89 2.53 -18.46
CA TYR A 254 22.58 1.95 -18.22
C TYR A 254 21.48 3.02 -18.33
N VAL A 255 20.48 2.72 -19.13
CA VAL A 255 19.29 3.55 -19.26
C VAL A 255 18.20 2.92 -18.43
N GLU A 256 17.72 3.64 -17.43
CA GLU A 256 16.61 3.19 -16.59
C GLU A 256 15.38 2.90 -17.45
N ILE A 257 14.71 1.81 -17.17
CA ILE A 257 13.48 1.44 -17.87
C ILE A 257 12.46 2.51 -17.52
N ALA A 258 12.10 3.34 -18.50
CA ALA A 258 11.12 4.40 -18.29
C ALA A 258 9.80 3.77 -17.79
N SER A 259 9.57 3.87 -16.50
CA SER A 259 8.24 3.61 -15.96
C SER A 259 7.31 4.62 -16.62
N ASP A 260 6.28 4.15 -17.30
CA ASP A 260 5.31 4.98 -18.02
C ASP A 260 4.85 6.14 -17.12
N THR A 261 5.25 7.37 -17.49
CA THR A 261 5.20 8.58 -16.65
C THR A 261 3.78 9.15 -16.56
N ARG A 262 2.77 8.32 -16.41
CA ARG A 262 1.43 8.81 -16.08
C ARG A 262 1.30 8.94 -14.58
N GLN A 263 1.11 10.16 -14.13
CA GLN A 263 0.79 10.60 -12.78
C GLN A 263 -0.51 9.98 -12.24
N SER A 264 -0.58 8.64 -12.13
CA SER A 264 -1.65 7.94 -11.43
C SER A 264 -1.10 7.00 -10.36
N ASP A 265 0.09 7.31 -9.86
CA ASP A 265 0.90 6.38 -9.07
C ASP A 265 0.40 6.12 -7.67
N ASP A 266 -0.62 6.83 -7.23
CA ASP A 266 -1.09 6.73 -5.86
C ASP A 266 -1.96 5.49 -5.56
N TYR A 267 -2.35 4.71 -6.59
CA TYR A 267 -3.39 3.69 -6.44
C TYR A 267 -3.10 2.32 -7.06
N GLU A 268 -1.88 2.06 -7.50
CA GLU A 268 -1.50 0.72 -7.96
C GLU A 268 -1.21 -0.31 -6.83
N TYR A 269 -1.81 -0.15 -5.67
CA TYR A 269 -2.06 -1.29 -4.77
C TYR A 269 -3.03 -2.31 -5.39
N SER A 270 -3.09 -2.24 -6.63
CA SER A 270 -4.07 -2.66 -7.49
C SER A 270 -4.12 -4.18 -7.67
N VAL A 271 -4.22 -4.55 -8.76
CA VAL A 271 -4.62 -5.78 -9.39
C VAL A 271 -3.63 -6.91 -9.11
N GLU A 272 -2.33 -6.62 -8.95
CA GLU A 272 -1.33 -7.68 -8.74
C GLU A 272 -1.16 -8.12 -7.29
N CYS A 273 -1.38 -7.23 -6.32
CA CYS A 273 -1.56 -7.64 -4.93
C CYS A 273 -2.78 -8.56 -4.76
N LEU A 274 -3.72 -8.50 -5.69
CA LEU A 274 -4.93 -9.32 -5.70
C LEU A 274 -4.76 -10.67 -6.41
N ARG A 275 -3.69 -10.90 -7.18
CA ARG A 275 -3.49 -12.14 -7.96
C ARG A 275 -3.47 -13.42 -7.13
N GLY A 276 -3.22 -13.36 -5.85
CA GLY A 276 -3.31 -14.51 -4.94
C GLY A 276 -4.59 -14.56 -4.12
N ILE A 277 -5.46 -13.54 -4.22
CA ILE A 277 -6.64 -13.35 -3.36
C ILE A 277 -7.92 -13.35 -4.18
N VAL A 278 -7.81 -13.00 -5.46
CA VAL A 278 -8.96 -12.79 -6.34
C VAL A 278 -8.96 -13.85 -7.41
N GLU A 279 -10.10 -14.48 -7.63
CA GLU A 279 -10.31 -15.39 -8.76
C GLU A 279 -9.91 -14.72 -10.08
N ASP A 280 -9.40 -15.48 -11.04
CA ASP A 280 -8.97 -14.99 -12.37
C ASP A 280 -10.00 -14.11 -13.07
N LYS A 281 -11.28 -14.37 -12.85
CA LYS A 281 -12.39 -13.59 -13.41
C LYS A 281 -12.54 -12.19 -12.82
N ALA A 282 -12.24 -12.03 -11.54
CA ALA A 282 -12.23 -10.70 -10.92
C ALA A 282 -11.02 -9.89 -11.37
N LEU A 283 -9.87 -10.53 -11.53
CA LEU A 283 -8.68 -9.92 -12.11
C LEU A 283 -8.95 -9.43 -13.54
N TYR A 284 -9.65 -10.23 -14.33
CA TYR A 284 -10.11 -9.83 -15.67
C TYR A 284 -10.99 -8.57 -15.60
N PHE A 285 -11.95 -8.53 -14.68
CA PHE A 285 -12.80 -7.36 -14.47
C PHE A 285 -12.01 -6.10 -14.12
N PHE A 286 -11.09 -6.17 -13.15
CA PHE A 286 -10.26 -5.02 -12.77
C PHE A 286 -9.41 -4.50 -13.93
N ASN A 287 -8.79 -5.38 -14.70
CA ASN A 287 -8.01 -5.00 -15.87
C ASN A 287 -8.89 -4.33 -16.94
N LYS A 288 -10.10 -4.84 -17.14
CA LYS A 288 -11.06 -4.28 -18.09
C LYS A 288 -11.55 -2.89 -17.64
N VAL A 289 -11.91 -2.71 -16.36
CA VAL A 289 -12.28 -1.40 -15.81
C VAL A 289 -11.13 -0.41 -16.00
N LYS A 290 -9.89 -0.82 -15.72
CA LYS A 290 -8.72 0.03 -15.89
C LYS A 290 -8.51 0.45 -17.34
N SER A 291 -8.66 -0.48 -18.29
CA SER A 291 -8.45 -0.17 -19.71
C SER A 291 -9.58 0.66 -20.31
N GLU A 292 -10.83 0.41 -19.96
CA GLU A 292 -12.00 1.04 -20.60
C GLU A 292 -12.45 2.32 -19.87
N CYS A 293 -12.29 2.40 -18.56
CA CYS A 293 -12.85 3.46 -17.73
C CYS A 293 -11.84 4.51 -17.28
N ALA A 294 -10.53 4.23 -17.24
CA ALA A 294 -9.52 5.15 -16.70
C ALA A 294 -9.38 6.48 -17.45
N ALA A 295 -9.79 6.54 -18.71
CA ALA A 295 -9.83 7.80 -19.48
C ALA A 295 -10.94 8.77 -19.01
N LEU A 296 -11.97 8.27 -18.34
CA LEU A 296 -13.19 9.02 -17.97
C LEU A 296 -13.41 9.08 -16.46
N PHE A 297 -12.79 8.18 -15.70
CA PHE A 297 -12.94 8.05 -14.26
C PHE A 297 -11.57 7.87 -13.60
N ASN A 298 -11.43 8.39 -12.38
CA ASN A 298 -10.42 7.92 -11.45
C ASN A 298 -10.93 6.58 -10.87
N VAL A 299 -10.15 5.52 -10.98
CA VAL A 299 -10.53 4.17 -10.58
C VAL A 299 -9.74 3.75 -9.35
N PHE A 300 -10.43 3.40 -8.28
CA PHE A 300 -9.86 2.93 -7.03
C PHE A 300 -10.30 1.48 -6.79
N VAL A 301 -9.35 0.60 -6.52
CA VAL A 301 -9.61 -0.81 -6.24
C VAL A 301 -9.54 -1.05 -4.74
N ARG A 302 -10.58 -1.65 -4.18
CA ARG A 302 -10.75 -1.95 -2.76
C ARG A 302 -10.49 -0.79 -1.80
N PRO A 303 -10.98 0.43 -2.09
CA PRO A 303 -10.87 1.52 -1.14
C PRO A 303 -11.75 1.23 0.08
N SER A 304 -11.27 1.61 1.25
CA SER A 304 -12.09 1.62 2.46
C SER A 304 -12.95 2.88 2.49
N ILE A 305 -14.25 2.71 2.76
CA ILE A 305 -15.22 3.80 2.87
C ILE A 305 -15.86 3.69 4.24
N GLY A 306 -15.42 4.49 5.18
CA GLY A 306 -15.77 4.33 6.59
C GLY A 306 -15.17 3.04 7.16
N ILE A 307 -16.03 2.14 7.64
CA ILE A 307 -15.62 0.82 8.15
C ILE A 307 -15.71 -0.28 7.10
N ASP A 308 -16.30 0.01 5.95
CA ASP A 308 -16.56 -0.95 4.89
C ASP A 308 -15.55 -0.82 3.75
N THR A 309 -15.47 -1.85 2.92
CA THR A 309 -14.62 -1.89 1.72
C THR A 309 -15.49 -2.20 0.52
N ILE A 310 -15.32 -1.45 -0.56
CA ILE A 310 -15.95 -1.72 -1.86
C ILE A 310 -14.92 -2.27 -2.84
N ASP A 311 -15.29 -3.17 -3.73
CA ASP A 311 -14.33 -3.76 -4.68
C ASP A 311 -13.78 -2.73 -5.67
N VAL A 312 -14.63 -1.87 -6.23
CA VAL A 312 -14.20 -0.77 -7.09
C VAL A 312 -15.00 0.50 -6.81
N LEU A 313 -14.30 1.61 -6.66
CA LEU A 313 -14.85 2.95 -6.66
C LEU A 313 -14.36 3.68 -7.91
N MET A 314 -15.28 4.25 -8.67
CA MET A 314 -14.96 5.12 -9.79
C MET A 314 -15.53 6.51 -9.56
N THR A 315 -14.71 7.55 -9.79
CA THR A 315 -15.11 8.93 -9.60
C THR A 315 -14.81 9.78 -10.83
N SER A 316 -15.73 10.64 -11.20
CA SER A 316 -15.56 11.55 -12.31
C SER A 316 -16.28 12.87 -12.03
N ALA A 317 -15.59 13.99 -12.23
CA ALA A 317 -16.19 15.33 -12.06
C ALA A 317 -17.44 15.55 -12.94
N SER A 318 -17.46 14.96 -14.13
CA SER A 318 -18.57 15.09 -15.08
C SER A 318 -19.60 13.97 -15.00
N ARG A 319 -19.25 12.81 -14.42
CA ARG A 319 -20.10 11.60 -14.43
C ARG A 319 -20.52 11.10 -13.04
N GLY A 320 -19.95 11.70 -11.98
CA GLY A 320 -20.28 11.36 -10.60
C GLY A 320 -19.49 10.18 -10.04
N ILE A 321 -20.13 9.37 -9.24
CA ILE A 321 -19.52 8.28 -8.49
C ILE A 321 -20.20 6.96 -8.88
N VAL A 322 -19.41 5.93 -9.14
CA VAL A 322 -19.88 4.57 -9.36
C VAL A 322 -19.22 3.64 -8.35
N LEU A 323 -20.03 2.93 -7.59
CA LEU A 323 -19.61 1.88 -6.67
C LEU A 323 -19.84 0.54 -7.36
N VAL A 324 -18.85 -0.33 -7.36
CA VAL A 324 -18.99 -1.69 -7.91
C VAL A 324 -18.55 -2.71 -6.89
N ASN A 325 -19.38 -3.73 -6.68
CA ASN A 325 -19.03 -4.92 -5.91
C ASN A 325 -19.07 -6.16 -6.79
N ILE A 326 -18.28 -7.19 -6.45
CA ILE A 326 -18.19 -8.43 -7.21
C ILE A 326 -19.04 -9.49 -6.49
N CYS A 327 -20.09 -9.94 -7.15
CA CYS A 327 -20.94 -11.02 -6.66
C CYS A 327 -20.42 -12.36 -7.23
N TYR A 328 -19.62 -13.07 -6.44
CA TYR A 328 -19.02 -14.37 -6.86
C TYR A 328 -20.02 -15.52 -6.83
N ASP A 329 -20.97 -15.45 -5.92
CA ASP A 329 -22.02 -16.44 -5.73
C ASP A 329 -23.38 -15.75 -5.79
N ILE A 330 -24.20 -16.13 -6.75
CA ILE A 330 -25.53 -15.56 -6.93
C ILE A 330 -26.43 -15.75 -5.70
N SER A 331 -26.13 -16.73 -4.85
CA SER A 331 -26.86 -16.93 -3.59
C SER A 331 -26.68 -15.78 -2.59
N THR A 332 -25.57 -15.02 -2.69
CA THR A 332 -25.27 -13.84 -1.84
C THR A 332 -25.76 -12.52 -2.42
N LEU A 333 -26.45 -12.53 -3.56
CA LEU A 333 -26.86 -11.33 -4.28
C LEU A 333 -27.59 -10.31 -3.38
N GLU A 334 -28.47 -10.75 -2.50
CA GLU A 334 -29.21 -9.88 -1.61
C GLU A 334 -28.29 -9.20 -0.60
N ASP A 335 -27.30 -9.93 -0.06
CA ASP A 335 -26.34 -9.40 0.91
C ASP A 335 -25.35 -8.46 0.22
N ASP A 336 -24.85 -8.80 -0.98
CA ASP A 336 -23.98 -7.94 -1.80
C ASP A 336 -24.70 -6.64 -2.18
N PHE A 337 -25.98 -6.71 -2.54
CA PHE A 337 -26.79 -5.54 -2.81
C PHE A 337 -26.99 -4.67 -1.57
N LYS A 338 -27.32 -5.25 -0.43
CA LYS A 338 -27.46 -4.52 0.85
C LYS A 338 -26.12 -3.85 1.23
N HIS A 339 -25.04 -4.55 1.06
CA HIS A 339 -23.70 -4.02 1.35
C HIS A 339 -23.40 -2.77 0.54
N ILE A 340 -23.55 -2.82 -0.80
CA ILE A 340 -23.24 -1.68 -1.67
C ILE A 340 -24.18 -0.48 -1.43
N GLU A 341 -25.47 -0.73 -1.13
CA GLU A 341 -26.44 0.32 -0.79
C GLU A 341 -26.14 0.95 0.59
N ASN A 342 -25.62 0.18 1.54
CA ASN A 342 -25.16 0.72 2.82
C ASN A 342 -23.97 1.67 2.63
N ILE A 343 -22.99 1.29 1.79
CA ILE A 343 -21.84 2.14 1.45
C ILE A 343 -22.31 3.41 0.74
N LYS A 344 -23.23 3.31 -0.23
CA LYS A 344 -23.84 4.46 -0.90
C LYS A 344 -24.53 5.41 0.10
N SER A 345 -25.31 4.84 1.01
CA SER A 345 -25.99 5.59 2.06
C SER A 345 -25.00 6.27 3.01
N TYR A 346 -23.89 5.59 3.35
CA TYR A 346 -22.82 6.17 4.16
C TYR A 346 -22.17 7.35 3.45
N ILE A 347 -21.77 7.20 2.18
CA ILE A 347 -21.20 8.30 1.37
C ILE A 347 -22.16 9.49 1.35
N PHE A 348 -23.45 9.24 1.09
CA PHE A 348 -24.44 10.29 1.03
C PHE A 348 -24.61 10.99 2.38
N ASN A 349 -24.81 10.25 3.45
CA ASN A 349 -25.10 10.81 4.77
C ASN A 349 -23.90 11.47 5.41
N THR A 350 -22.70 10.93 5.23
CA THR A 350 -21.50 11.39 5.90
C THR A 350 -20.79 12.49 5.09
N HIS A 351 -20.68 12.31 3.78
CA HIS A 351 -19.88 13.21 2.93
C HIS A 351 -20.73 14.16 2.11
N LEU A 352 -21.71 13.66 1.36
CA LEU A 352 -22.49 14.50 0.46
C LEU A 352 -23.52 15.38 1.17
N LYS A 353 -24.09 14.90 2.30
CA LYS A 353 -25.05 15.67 3.07
C LYS A 353 -24.42 16.85 3.81
N THR A 354 -23.16 16.76 4.17
CA THR A 354 -22.40 17.85 4.83
C THR A 354 -21.94 18.92 3.85
N ILE A 355 -21.90 18.63 2.55
CA ILE A 355 -21.62 19.61 1.48
C ILE A 355 -22.76 20.65 1.30
N LYS A 356 -23.72 20.66 2.20
CA LYS A 356 -24.95 21.46 2.22
C LYS A 356 -24.82 22.98 2.18
N VAL A 357 -23.65 23.54 2.03
CA VAL A 357 -23.46 24.99 2.23
C VAL A 357 -24.22 25.85 1.20
N ASP A 358 -24.61 25.33 0.04
CA ASP A 358 -25.20 26.11 -1.05
C ASP A 358 -26.63 25.73 -1.48
N LYS A 359 -27.48 25.29 -0.58
CA LYS A 359 -28.94 25.10 -0.84
C LYS A 359 -29.37 24.16 -2.00
N ILE A 360 -28.46 23.40 -2.62
CA ILE A 360 -28.75 22.56 -3.80
C ILE A 360 -28.64 21.07 -3.43
N ILE A 361 -29.29 20.63 -2.39
CA ILE A 361 -29.39 19.18 -2.12
C ILE A 361 -30.85 18.79 -2.12
N ASN A 362 -31.30 18.40 -3.28
CA ASN A 362 -32.48 17.61 -3.46
C ASN A 362 -32.07 16.17 -3.77
N ASN A 363 -33.03 15.28 -3.95
CA ASN A 363 -32.83 13.86 -4.26
C ASN A 363 -31.92 13.58 -5.47
N SER A 364 -31.59 14.62 -6.27
CA SER A 364 -30.67 14.50 -7.41
C SER A 364 -29.24 14.17 -7.03
N VAL A 365 -28.76 14.59 -5.86
CA VAL A 365 -27.37 14.27 -5.39
C VAL A 365 -27.24 12.81 -5.01
N TYR A 366 -28.27 12.19 -4.45
CA TYR A 366 -28.28 10.75 -4.19
C TYR A 366 -28.15 9.94 -5.50
N GLY A 367 -28.75 10.44 -6.58
CA GLY A 367 -28.63 9.88 -7.92
C GLY A 367 -27.25 10.03 -8.57
N CYS A 368 -26.35 10.87 -8.01
CA CYS A 368 -24.98 10.99 -8.48
C CYS A 368 -24.09 9.81 -8.08
N VAL A 369 -24.51 9.01 -7.10
CA VAL A 369 -23.85 7.77 -6.70
C VAL A 369 -24.59 6.61 -7.32
N LYS A 370 -23.98 5.94 -8.28
CA LYS A 370 -24.50 4.73 -8.92
C LYS A 370 -23.92 3.51 -8.27
N THR A 371 -24.71 2.44 -8.23
CA THR A 371 -24.30 1.13 -7.72
C THR A 371 -24.32 0.10 -8.84
N ALA A 372 -23.32 -0.74 -8.88
CA ALA A 372 -23.18 -1.81 -9.86
C ALA A 372 -22.72 -3.10 -9.16
N LEU A 373 -23.24 -4.23 -9.63
CA LEU A 373 -22.73 -5.56 -9.27
C LEU A 373 -22.16 -6.24 -10.51
N TYR A 374 -20.94 -6.77 -10.37
CA TYR A 374 -20.31 -7.58 -11.41
C TYR A 374 -20.49 -9.06 -11.10
N PHE A 375 -21.00 -9.82 -12.08
CA PHE A 375 -21.30 -11.24 -11.96
C PHE A 375 -20.33 -12.08 -12.81
N PRO A 376 -19.17 -12.52 -12.24
CA PRO A 376 -18.19 -13.26 -13.00
C PRO A 376 -18.62 -14.69 -13.36
N ASN A 377 -19.58 -15.27 -12.62
CA ASN A 377 -19.95 -16.68 -12.66
C ASN A 377 -21.41 -16.93 -13.04
N ALA A 378 -22.23 -15.89 -13.16
CA ALA A 378 -23.66 -16.03 -13.47
C ALA A 378 -24.01 -15.37 -14.80
N SER A 379 -25.02 -15.92 -15.47
CA SER A 379 -25.61 -15.36 -16.70
C SER A 379 -26.68 -14.29 -16.36
N GLU A 380 -27.03 -13.47 -17.36
CA GLU A 380 -28.08 -12.47 -17.22
C GLU A 380 -29.42 -13.09 -16.79
N GLU A 381 -29.76 -14.27 -17.32
CA GLU A 381 -30.99 -14.98 -17.02
C GLU A 381 -31.01 -15.44 -15.56
N GLU A 382 -29.92 -16.06 -15.07
CA GLU A 382 -29.80 -16.50 -13.69
C GLU A 382 -29.90 -15.32 -12.69
N VAL A 383 -29.31 -14.19 -13.02
CA VAL A 383 -29.39 -12.97 -12.19
C VAL A 383 -30.81 -12.40 -12.20
N ALA A 384 -31.49 -12.39 -13.35
CA ALA A 384 -32.86 -11.92 -13.46
C ALA A 384 -33.82 -12.81 -12.65
N ASP A 385 -33.72 -14.13 -12.78
CA ASP A 385 -34.52 -15.11 -12.04
C ASP A 385 -34.30 -14.97 -10.53
N LYS A 386 -33.05 -14.79 -10.08
CA LYS A 386 -32.74 -14.62 -8.66
C LYS A 386 -33.31 -13.33 -8.08
N ILE A 387 -33.24 -12.23 -8.82
CA ILE A 387 -33.87 -10.96 -8.41
C ILE A 387 -35.39 -11.15 -8.27
N GLU A 388 -36.03 -11.83 -9.25
CA GLU A 388 -37.48 -12.09 -9.18
C GLU A 388 -37.86 -12.98 -7.98
N GLU A 389 -37.04 -13.98 -7.66
CA GLU A 389 -37.18 -14.85 -6.48
C GLU A 389 -37.13 -14.01 -5.19
N ILE A 390 -36.13 -13.12 -5.04
CA ILE A 390 -35.99 -12.27 -3.85
C ILE A 390 -37.19 -11.31 -3.70
N ILE A 391 -37.65 -10.71 -4.80
CA ILE A 391 -38.80 -9.83 -4.80
C ILE A 391 -40.07 -10.60 -4.33
N LYS A 392 -40.31 -11.77 -4.91
CA LYS A 392 -41.43 -12.62 -4.52
C LYS A 392 -41.37 -13.07 -3.07
N ALA A 393 -40.20 -13.41 -2.56
CA ALA A 393 -40.00 -13.81 -1.17
C ALA A 393 -40.28 -12.63 -0.22
N SER A 394 -39.83 -11.42 -0.55
CA SER A 394 -40.06 -10.19 0.20
C SER A 394 -41.53 -9.83 0.21
N GLU A 395 -42.26 -9.94 -0.90
CA GLU A 395 -43.70 -9.72 -0.98
C GLU A 395 -44.47 -10.72 -0.14
N LYS A 396 -44.07 -11.98 -0.11
CA LYS A 396 -44.70 -13.02 0.71
C LYS A 396 -44.46 -12.77 2.20
N GLU A 397 -43.23 -12.45 2.62
CA GLU A 397 -42.91 -12.13 4.03
C GLU A 397 -43.70 -10.92 4.55
N VAL A 398 -43.96 -9.98 3.66
CA VAL A 398 -44.75 -8.80 3.96
C VAL A 398 -46.27 -9.15 3.98
N ALA A 399 -46.74 -9.96 3.05
CA ALA A 399 -48.11 -10.45 3.07
C ALA A 399 -48.43 -11.19 4.40
N ASP A 400 -47.47 -11.98 4.87
CA ASP A 400 -47.55 -12.71 6.13
C ASP A 400 -47.46 -11.78 7.39
N LYS A 401 -46.86 -10.57 7.25
CA LYS A 401 -46.77 -9.54 8.31
C LYS A 401 -47.78 -8.40 8.20
N ILE A 402 -48.65 -8.40 7.18
CA ILE A 402 -49.55 -7.30 6.78
C ILE A 402 -50.76 -7.07 7.73
N GLU A 403 -50.84 -7.56 8.93
CA GLU A 403 -51.77 -6.92 9.89
C GLU A 403 -51.24 -5.62 10.52
N ASP A 404 -49.91 -5.32 10.45
CA ASP A 404 -49.32 -4.18 11.17
C ASP A 404 -48.52 -3.13 10.36
N ILE A 405 -48.00 -3.36 9.12
CA ILE A 405 -47.11 -2.41 8.47
C ILE A 405 -47.34 -2.21 6.96
N LYS A 406 -48.23 -1.26 6.60
CA LYS A 406 -48.54 -0.91 5.18
C LYS A 406 -47.56 0.07 4.49
N LYS A 407 -46.39 0.40 5.00
CA LYS A 407 -45.59 1.52 4.47
C LYS A 407 -44.19 1.23 3.87
N ASP A 408 -43.54 0.11 4.15
CA ASP A 408 -42.15 -0.07 3.77
C ASP A 408 -41.85 -0.96 2.54
N THR A 409 -42.85 -1.65 2.04
CA THR A 409 -42.69 -2.68 1.01
C THR A 409 -42.50 -2.17 -0.42
N GLN A 410 -42.81 -0.90 -0.68
CA GLN A 410 -42.63 -0.34 -2.04
C GLN A 410 -41.20 0.02 -2.38
N SER A 411 -40.26 -0.08 -1.44
CA SER A 411 -38.84 0.32 -1.67
C SER A 411 -37.92 -0.82 -2.13
N ALA A 412 -38.17 -2.05 -1.70
CA ALA A 412 -37.26 -3.17 -1.99
C ALA A 412 -37.21 -3.57 -3.48
N GLY A 413 -38.38 -3.64 -4.16
CA GLY A 413 -38.44 -3.95 -5.58
C GLY A 413 -37.85 -2.85 -6.48
N ARG A 414 -37.89 -1.59 -6.06
CA ARG A 414 -37.38 -0.45 -6.81
C ARG A 414 -35.87 -0.30 -6.77
N GLY A 415 -35.19 -0.87 -5.76
CA GLY A 415 -33.73 -0.78 -5.62
C GLY A 415 -32.99 -1.53 -6.70
N TYR A 416 -33.47 -2.71 -7.09
CA TYR A 416 -32.82 -3.53 -8.13
C TYR A 416 -33.00 -2.96 -9.54
N ASP A 417 -34.01 -2.15 -9.81
CA ASP A 417 -34.23 -1.48 -11.10
C ASP A 417 -33.15 -0.44 -11.42
N PHE A 418 -32.51 0.12 -10.39
CA PHE A 418 -31.45 1.12 -10.52
C PHE A 418 -30.03 0.52 -10.43
N LEU A 419 -29.94 -0.78 -10.15
CA LEU A 419 -28.69 -1.49 -10.05
C LEU A 419 -28.12 -1.74 -11.45
N ILE A 420 -26.90 -1.29 -11.72
CA ILE A 420 -26.19 -1.63 -12.95
C ILE A 420 -25.68 -3.07 -12.79
N LYS A 421 -26.04 -3.92 -13.73
CA LYS A 421 -25.60 -5.32 -13.80
C LYS A 421 -24.50 -5.45 -14.84
N LEU A 422 -23.36 -6.01 -14.44
CA LEU A 422 -22.18 -6.14 -15.29
C LEU A 422 -21.80 -7.62 -15.43
N PHE A 423 -21.54 -8.04 -16.64
CA PHE A 423 -21.16 -9.40 -17.00
C PHE A 423 -19.81 -9.42 -17.75
N PRO A 424 -19.11 -10.56 -17.83
CA PRO A 424 -17.81 -10.65 -18.51
C PRO A 424 -17.82 -10.19 -19.97
N SER A 425 -18.94 -10.38 -20.68
CA SER A 425 -19.11 -9.97 -22.08
C SER A 425 -19.34 -8.47 -22.29
N ASP A 426 -19.71 -7.73 -21.23
CA ASP A 426 -20.11 -6.34 -21.35
C ASP A 426 -18.94 -5.41 -21.70
N ASN A 427 -19.23 -4.37 -22.44
CA ASN A 427 -18.30 -3.30 -22.80
C ASN A 427 -18.39 -2.07 -21.88
N PHE A 428 -19.02 -2.22 -20.71
CA PHE A 428 -19.24 -1.16 -19.72
C PHE A 428 -19.94 0.11 -20.24
N SER A 429 -20.64 0.00 -21.36
CA SER A 429 -21.36 1.15 -21.94
C SER A 429 -22.32 1.81 -20.95
N ASP A 430 -22.96 1.04 -20.08
CA ASP A 430 -23.87 1.56 -19.06
C ASP A 430 -23.17 2.39 -17.98
N ILE A 431 -21.94 2.03 -17.62
CA ILE A 431 -21.08 2.85 -16.75
C ILE A 431 -20.59 4.07 -17.50
N LEU A 432 -20.05 3.89 -18.73
CA LEU A 432 -19.48 4.95 -19.52
C LEU A 432 -20.52 6.01 -19.93
N ASN A 433 -21.76 5.59 -20.15
CA ASN A 433 -22.88 6.44 -20.53
C ASN A 433 -23.66 7.01 -19.35
N THR A 434 -23.30 6.68 -18.10
CA THR A 434 -23.93 7.32 -16.95
C THR A 434 -23.75 8.83 -17.05
N ARG A 435 -24.86 9.57 -17.08
CA ARG A 435 -24.89 11.04 -16.98
C ARG A 435 -25.51 11.40 -15.64
N PRO A 436 -24.79 11.32 -14.55
CA PRO A 436 -25.28 11.88 -13.29
C PRO A 436 -25.30 13.40 -13.43
N ASN A 437 -26.20 14.08 -12.72
CA ASN A 437 -26.09 15.50 -12.54
C ASN A 437 -24.71 15.83 -12.01
N ALA A 438 -23.94 16.63 -12.73
CA ALA A 438 -22.54 16.88 -12.42
C ALA A 438 -22.40 17.43 -10.99
N LEU A 439 -21.72 16.67 -10.13
CA LEU A 439 -21.17 17.23 -8.92
C LEU A 439 -20.10 18.23 -9.32
N ARG A 440 -19.95 19.32 -8.58
CA ARG A 440 -18.86 20.25 -8.83
C ARG A 440 -17.53 19.53 -8.65
N HIS A 441 -16.55 19.87 -9.48
CA HIS A 441 -15.23 19.24 -9.50
C HIS A 441 -14.56 19.24 -8.12
N ASP A 442 -14.63 20.36 -7.40
CA ASP A 442 -14.10 20.51 -6.05
C ASP A 442 -14.74 19.55 -5.02
N TYR A 443 -15.99 19.17 -5.19
CA TYR A 443 -16.65 18.20 -4.32
C TYR A 443 -16.17 16.79 -4.56
N ILE A 444 -15.92 16.43 -5.80
CA ILE A 444 -15.36 15.10 -6.14
C ILE A 444 -13.93 14.98 -5.64
N GLU A 445 -13.10 16.01 -5.83
CA GLU A 445 -11.74 16.04 -5.30
C GLU A 445 -11.73 15.91 -3.77
N GLU A 446 -12.60 16.64 -3.07
CA GLU A 446 -12.73 16.56 -1.61
C GLU A 446 -13.16 15.16 -1.17
N LEU A 447 -14.15 14.57 -1.84
CA LEU A 447 -14.63 13.23 -1.51
C LEU A 447 -13.57 12.16 -1.79
N VAL A 448 -12.89 12.25 -2.92
CA VAL A 448 -11.77 11.36 -3.26
C VAL A 448 -10.67 11.51 -2.22
N GLY A 449 -10.29 12.73 -1.85
CA GLY A 449 -9.31 12.99 -0.81
C GLY A 449 -9.67 12.35 0.53
N ILE A 450 -10.94 12.40 0.93
CA ILE A 450 -11.44 11.76 2.16
C ILE A 450 -11.37 10.24 2.06
N ILE A 451 -11.86 9.67 0.96
CA ILE A 451 -11.89 8.21 0.75
C ILE A 451 -10.47 7.64 0.70
N VAL A 452 -9.56 8.36 0.08
CA VAL A 452 -8.20 7.89 -0.16
C VAL A 452 -7.22 8.29 0.94
N GLY A 453 -7.71 8.99 1.97
CA GLY A 453 -6.88 9.34 3.14
C GLY A 453 -5.93 10.52 2.93
N HIS A 454 -6.00 11.23 1.77
CA HIS A 454 -5.20 12.45 1.54
C HIS A 454 -5.73 13.68 2.28
N TRP A 455 -6.94 13.60 2.81
CA TRP A 455 -7.58 14.66 3.57
C TRP A 455 -8.21 14.04 4.81
N HIS A 456 -7.64 14.29 5.97
CA HIS A 456 -8.36 14.06 7.21
C HIS A 456 -9.26 15.26 7.46
N PRO A 457 -10.60 15.10 7.39
CA PRO A 457 -11.43 16.05 8.06
C PRO A 457 -11.07 15.92 9.54
N TYR A 458 -10.62 17.00 10.15
CA TYR A 458 -10.49 17.06 11.60
C TYR A 458 -11.85 16.72 12.18
N THR A 459 -11.99 15.55 12.76
CA THR A 459 -13.12 15.19 13.61
C THR A 459 -12.72 15.47 15.03
N GLU A 460 -13.16 16.59 15.57
CA GLU A 460 -13.16 16.82 17.01
C GLU A 460 -14.57 16.45 17.50
N GLY A 461 -14.72 15.29 18.13
CA GLY A 461 -16.00 14.76 18.59
C GLY A 461 -16.94 14.33 17.46
N ASP A 462 -18.24 14.24 17.74
CA ASP A 462 -19.30 13.85 16.78
C ASP A 462 -19.62 14.90 15.71
N THR A 463 -18.83 15.96 15.58
CA THR A 463 -19.05 17.04 14.61
C THR A 463 -18.01 16.98 13.50
N ASN A 464 -18.49 16.73 12.28
CA ASN A 464 -17.69 16.83 11.06
C ASN A 464 -17.35 18.30 10.80
N PHE A 465 -16.09 18.70 11.03
CA PHE A 465 -15.59 20.02 10.68
C PHE A 465 -15.20 20.06 9.21
N ARG A 466 -15.81 20.98 8.47
CA ARG A 466 -15.38 21.32 7.12
C ARG A 466 -14.45 22.53 7.18
N LEU A 467 -13.23 22.36 6.67
CA LEU A 467 -12.31 23.49 6.51
C LEU A 467 -12.92 24.53 5.55
N THR A 468 -12.91 25.78 5.94
CA THR A 468 -13.23 26.88 5.04
C THR A 468 -12.18 27.00 3.92
N ASP A 469 -12.50 27.62 2.79
CA ASP A 469 -11.55 27.78 1.68
C ASP A 469 -10.25 28.49 2.13
N ARG A 470 -10.34 29.35 3.12
CA ARG A 470 -9.18 30.01 3.73
C ARG A 470 -8.32 29.02 4.54
N GLN A 471 -8.93 28.12 5.30
CA GLN A 471 -8.23 27.08 6.06
C GLN A 471 -7.62 26.04 5.12
N LYS A 472 -8.32 25.65 4.04
CA LYS A 472 -7.78 24.80 2.98
C LYS A 472 -6.56 25.43 2.29
N SER A 473 -6.60 26.75 2.05
CA SER A 473 -5.47 27.49 1.49
C SER A 473 -4.25 27.49 2.42
N ILE A 474 -4.47 27.59 3.73
CA ILE A 474 -3.38 27.52 4.74
C ILE A 474 -2.76 26.13 4.77
N VAL A 475 -3.57 25.09 4.82
CA VAL A 475 -3.08 23.69 4.80
C VAL A 475 -2.32 23.39 3.51
N ARG A 476 -2.77 23.92 2.37
CA ARG A 476 -2.07 23.77 1.07
C ARG A 476 -0.77 24.57 0.99
N SER A 477 -0.65 25.70 1.71
CA SER A 477 0.56 26.52 1.68
C SER A 477 1.70 25.95 2.52
N ASP A 478 1.40 25.11 3.51
CA ASP A 478 2.40 24.46 4.37
C ASP A 478 2.94 23.13 3.76
N THR A 479 2.45 22.76 2.59
CA THR A 479 2.89 21.54 1.86
C THR A 479 3.79 21.83 0.65
N ASN A 480 4.25 23.08 0.48
CA ASN A 480 5.24 23.47 -0.56
C ASN A 480 6.62 23.70 0.07
#